data_35f7bf69a14553597b3e1afc77586358
#
_entry.id   35f7bf69a14553597b3e1afc77586358
#
_cell.length_a   1.000
_cell.length_b   1.000
_cell.length_c   1.000
_cell.angle_alpha   90.00
_cell.angle_beta   90.00
_cell.angle_gamma   90.00
#
_symmetry.space_group_name_H-M   'P 1'
#
loop_
_entity.id
_entity.type
_entity.pdbx_description
1 polymer ?
#
loop_
_entity_poly.entity_id
_entity_poly.type
_entity_poly.pdbx_seq_one_letter_code
_entity_poly.pdbx_strand_id
1 'polypeptide(L)'
;MTVEAVVFDIGNVLLEWHPEHYFDRTIGPERRKAMFAAVDLHAMNDRIDLGEGFKDVIYATAEANPEWRAEIRDWHDNWIKLAAPPIDHSVRLLRALKSAGVPVFTLTNFGVESFAYAQSHYDFLGEFDREYVSGRMRVIKPDPMIYQMLEQDCGVPPKRLLFADDRADNIAMAASRGWQTHHFVNSQAWADCLVAAGLLAPEQAQ
;
A
#
# COMPACT_ATOMS: atom_id res chain seq x y z
N MET A 1 -22.19 -9.40 -10.30
CA MET A 1 -21.33 -9.40 -11.52
C MET A 1 -20.08 -10.19 -11.17
N THR A 2 -19.58 -10.99 -12.09
CA THR A 2 -18.41 -11.87 -11.82
C THR A 2 -17.15 -11.02 -11.76
N VAL A 3 -16.35 -11.15 -10.70
CA VAL A 3 -15.01 -10.58 -10.60
C VAL A 3 -14.05 -11.36 -11.49
N GLU A 4 -13.17 -10.68 -12.23
CA GLU A 4 -12.16 -11.29 -13.09
C GLU A 4 -10.73 -11.05 -12.61
N ALA A 5 -10.50 -10.02 -11.79
CA ALA A 5 -9.22 -9.79 -11.13
C ALA A 5 -9.40 -9.08 -9.80
N VAL A 6 -8.49 -9.35 -8.86
CA VAL A 6 -8.44 -8.71 -7.56
C VAL A 6 -7.26 -7.75 -7.51
N VAL A 7 -7.50 -6.54 -7.01
CA VAL A 7 -6.49 -5.50 -6.85
C VAL A 7 -6.28 -5.23 -5.36
N PHE A 8 -5.05 -5.33 -4.91
CA PHE A 8 -4.67 -5.07 -3.52
C PHE A 8 -3.93 -3.73 -3.39
N ASP A 9 -4.28 -2.94 -2.38
CA ASP A 9 -3.28 -2.06 -1.78
C ASP A 9 -2.29 -2.88 -0.95
N ILE A 10 -1.17 -2.27 -0.55
CA ILE A 10 -0.14 -2.91 0.27
C ILE A 10 -0.16 -2.37 1.69
N GLY A 11 -0.07 -1.05 1.88
CA GLY A 11 -0.09 -0.43 3.19
C GLY A 11 -1.39 -0.73 3.94
N ASN A 12 -1.29 -1.19 5.18
CA ASN A 12 -2.42 -1.61 6.03
C ASN A 12 -3.36 -2.68 5.44
N VAL A 13 -3.00 -3.26 4.28
CA VAL A 13 -3.72 -4.38 3.68
C VAL A 13 -2.87 -5.66 3.68
N LEU A 14 -1.61 -5.56 3.31
CA LEU A 14 -0.63 -6.67 3.30
C LEU A 14 0.54 -6.46 4.25
N LEU A 15 0.91 -5.21 4.51
CA LEU A 15 1.93 -4.78 5.46
C LEU A 15 1.35 -3.69 6.36
N GLU A 16 1.59 -3.76 7.66
CA GLU A 16 1.28 -2.63 8.54
C GLU A 16 2.15 -1.42 8.16
N TRP A 17 1.53 -0.25 8.04
CA TRP A 17 2.21 1.01 7.78
C TRP A 17 1.82 2.04 8.83
N HIS A 18 2.64 2.15 9.89
CA HIS A 18 2.39 3.01 11.04
C HIS A 18 3.67 3.71 11.48
N PRO A 19 4.20 4.69 10.72
CA PRO A 19 5.42 5.41 11.08
C PRO A 19 5.32 6.06 12.46
N GLU A 20 4.16 6.60 12.84
CA GLU A 20 3.96 7.17 14.17
C GLU A 20 4.20 6.15 15.28
N HIS A 21 3.71 4.92 15.13
CA HIS A 21 3.93 3.85 16.12
C HIS A 21 5.41 3.47 16.24
N TYR A 22 6.12 3.48 15.12
CA TYR A 22 7.56 3.26 15.13
C TYR A 22 8.27 4.33 15.95
N PHE A 23 8.00 5.60 15.66
CA PHE A 23 8.62 6.72 16.38
C PHE A 23 8.14 6.84 17.84
N ASP A 24 6.90 6.50 18.15
CA ASP A 24 6.45 6.41 19.55
C ASP A 24 7.30 5.43 20.38
N ARG A 25 7.72 4.30 19.76
CA ARG A 25 8.59 3.31 20.43
C ARG A 25 10.06 3.72 20.49
N THR A 26 10.56 4.48 19.51
CA THR A 26 12.00 4.79 19.40
C THR A 26 12.39 6.10 20.07
N ILE A 27 11.56 7.13 20.00
CA ILE A 27 11.84 8.46 20.56
C ILE A 27 10.81 8.94 21.58
N GLY A 28 9.75 8.16 21.80
CA GLY A 28 8.65 8.49 22.69
C GLY A 28 7.57 9.37 22.05
N PRO A 29 6.31 9.26 22.52
CA PRO A 29 5.15 9.89 21.86
C PRO A 29 5.20 11.43 21.87
N GLU A 30 5.76 12.04 22.90
CA GLU A 30 5.83 13.52 22.96
C GLU A 30 6.83 14.08 21.95
N ARG A 31 8.01 13.46 21.83
CA ARG A 31 9.03 13.88 20.85
C ARG A 31 8.55 13.58 19.42
N ARG A 32 7.91 12.43 19.18
CA ARG A 32 7.29 12.13 17.87
C ARG A 32 6.24 13.18 17.50
N LYS A 33 5.29 13.52 18.40
CA LYS A 33 4.28 14.54 18.13
C LYS A 33 4.92 15.89 17.77
N ALA A 34 5.95 16.31 18.51
CA ALA A 34 6.67 17.55 18.24
C ALA A 34 7.33 17.52 16.85
N MET A 35 7.98 16.41 16.48
CA MET A 35 8.61 16.24 15.16
C MET A 35 7.57 16.32 14.03
N PHE A 36 6.47 15.56 14.12
CA PHE A 36 5.41 15.55 13.09
C PHE A 36 4.65 16.87 13.00
N ALA A 37 4.61 17.67 14.07
CA ALA A 37 4.06 19.03 14.04
C ALA A 37 5.01 20.04 13.41
N ALA A 38 6.33 19.84 13.56
CA ALA A 38 7.36 20.73 13.02
C ALA A 38 7.68 20.43 11.54
N VAL A 39 7.57 19.16 11.13
CA VAL A 39 7.96 18.68 9.79
C VAL A 39 6.82 17.83 9.20
N ASP A 40 6.35 18.22 8.02
CA ASP A 40 5.34 17.45 7.28
C ASP A 40 5.99 16.19 6.65
N LEU A 41 6.13 15.15 7.47
CA LEU A 41 6.71 13.88 7.05
C LEU A 41 5.78 13.07 6.13
N HIS A 42 4.48 13.34 6.16
CA HIS A 42 3.54 12.74 5.21
C HIS A 42 3.73 13.34 3.82
N ALA A 43 3.81 14.67 3.70
CA ALA A 43 4.12 15.31 2.42
C ALA A 43 5.52 14.93 1.90
N MET A 44 6.51 14.71 2.80
CA MET A 44 7.81 14.16 2.42
C MET A 44 7.64 12.76 1.78
N ASN A 45 6.83 11.89 2.38
CA ASN A 45 6.58 10.54 1.86
C ASN A 45 5.81 10.58 0.53
N ASP A 46 4.82 11.47 0.38
CA ASP A 46 4.06 11.64 -0.87
C ASP A 46 4.97 11.97 -2.07
N ARG A 47 6.04 12.74 -1.86
CA ARG A 47 7.05 13.03 -2.90
C ARG A 47 7.77 11.75 -3.34
N ILE A 48 8.08 10.87 -2.40
CA ILE A 48 8.70 9.57 -2.67
C ILE A 48 7.71 8.68 -3.45
N ASP A 49 6.45 8.66 -3.02
CA ASP A 49 5.38 7.90 -3.68
C ASP A 49 5.02 8.44 -5.07
N LEU A 50 5.34 9.70 -5.35
CA LEU A 50 5.33 10.31 -6.69
C LEU A 50 6.59 9.99 -7.51
N GLY A 51 7.56 9.28 -6.92
CA GLY A 51 8.74 8.75 -7.59
C GLY A 51 9.97 9.66 -7.52
N GLU A 52 10.04 10.59 -6.57
CA GLU A 52 11.31 11.24 -6.23
C GLU A 52 12.23 10.23 -5.51
N GLY A 53 13.55 10.48 -5.55
CA GLY A 53 14.55 9.59 -4.96
C GLY A 53 14.34 9.38 -3.46
N PHE A 54 14.21 8.15 -3.03
CA PHE A 54 13.84 7.76 -1.67
C PHE A 54 14.81 8.36 -0.62
N LYS A 55 16.09 8.10 -0.80
CA LYS A 55 17.13 8.64 0.10
C LYS A 55 17.26 10.14 -0.02
N ASP A 56 17.23 10.66 -1.24
CA ASP A 56 17.51 12.08 -1.51
C ASP A 56 16.46 12.98 -0.86
N VAL A 57 15.17 12.62 -0.98
CA VAL A 57 14.06 13.37 -0.36
C VAL A 57 14.19 13.39 1.16
N ILE A 58 14.42 12.22 1.77
CA ILE A 58 14.50 12.10 3.22
C ILE A 58 15.70 12.84 3.77
N TYR A 59 16.89 12.68 3.14
CA TYR A 59 18.09 13.33 3.61
C TYR A 59 18.08 14.84 3.37
N ALA A 60 17.52 15.33 2.26
CA ALA A 60 17.31 16.75 2.06
C ALA A 60 16.37 17.35 3.11
N THR A 61 15.27 16.63 3.44
CA THR A 61 14.35 17.04 4.51
C THR A 61 15.05 17.07 5.88
N ALA A 62 15.91 16.09 6.16
CA ALA A 62 16.71 16.04 7.39
C ALA A 62 17.69 17.23 7.50
N GLU A 63 18.38 17.60 6.41
CA GLU A 63 19.28 18.74 6.40
C GLU A 63 18.55 20.08 6.57
N ALA A 64 17.34 20.20 6.03
CA ALA A 64 16.49 21.38 6.21
C ALA A 64 15.94 21.52 7.64
N ASN A 65 15.96 20.44 8.43
CA ASN A 65 15.44 20.39 9.79
C ASN A 65 16.48 19.86 10.79
N PRO A 66 17.52 20.65 11.13
CA PRO A 66 18.68 20.19 11.92
C PRO A 66 18.33 19.61 13.30
N GLU A 67 17.26 20.11 13.92
CA GLU A 67 16.77 19.63 15.23
C GLU A 67 16.27 18.19 15.17
N TRP A 68 15.73 17.78 14.01
CA TRP A 68 15.10 16.45 13.77
C TRP A 68 15.91 15.59 12.80
N ARG A 69 17.13 16.01 12.49
CA ARG A 69 17.97 15.39 11.45
C ARG A 69 18.16 13.89 11.66
N ALA A 70 18.43 13.48 12.88
CA ALA A 70 18.68 12.06 13.18
C ALA A 70 17.42 11.22 13.01
N GLU A 71 16.30 11.69 13.50
CA GLU A 71 15.01 11.01 13.43
C GLU A 71 14.49 10.95 12.00
N ILE A 72 14.66 12.02 11.21
CA ILE A 72 14.24 12.02 9.81
C ILE A 72 15.11 11.05 8.99
N ARG A 73 16.43 10.99 9.22
CA ARG A 73 17.28 10.00 8.57
C ARG A 73 16.93 8.58 8.97
N ASP A 74 16.51 8.37 10.20
CA ASP A 74 16.06 7.07 10.71
C ASP A 74 14.85 6.52 9.94
N TRP A 75 13.97 7.39 9.40
CA TRP A 75 12.90 6.99 8.48
C TRP A 75 13.44 6.20 7.26
N HIS A 76 14.54 6.62 6.67
CA HIS A 76 15.21 5.89 5.58
C HIS A 76 15.97 4.67 6.11
N ASP A 77 16.82 4.88 7.12
CA ASP A 77 17.80 3.87 7.54
C ASP A 77 17.15 2.66 8.22
N ASN A 78 15.97 2.84 8.79
CA ASN A 78 15.16 1.79 9.42
C ASN A 78 13.78 1.62 8.77
N TRP A 79 13.59 2.04 7.54
CA TRP A 79 12.32 2.08 6.84
C TRP A 79 11.54 0.76 6.90
N ILE A 80 12.21 -0.38 6.80
CA ILE A 80 11.56 -1.71 6.87
C ILE A 80 10.83 -1.96 8.20
N LYS A 81 11.23 -1.26 9.26
CA LYS A 81 10.57 -1.35 10.57
C LYS A 81 9.31 -0.48 10.66
N LEU A 82 9.16 0.49 9.73
CA LEU A 82 7.95 1.30 9.60
C LEU A 82 6.88 0.53 8.81
N ALA A 83 7.32 -0.32 7.87
CA ALA A 83 6.49 -1.16 7.01
C ALA A 83 6.48 -2.61 7.51
N ALA A 84 6.07 -2.82 8.76
CA ALA A 84 6.08 -4.12 9.44
C ALA A 84 5.10 -4.16 10.62
N PRO A 85 4.58 -5.36 10.97
CA PRO A 85 4.79 -6.65 10.34
C PRO A 85 3.94 -6.87 9.07
N PRO A 86 4.14 -7.98 8.34
CA PRO A 86 3.18 -8.42 7.34
C PRO A 86 1.85 -8.84 8.00
N ILE A 87 0.76 -8.62 7.30
CA ILE A 87 -0.57 -9.07 7.70
C ILE A 87 -0.75 -10.49 7.15
N ASP A 88 -0.26 -11.48 7.88
CA ASP A 88 -0.12 -12.87 7.41
C ASP A 88 -1.40 -13.46 6.82
N HIS A 89 -2.57 -13.16 7.39
CA HIS A 89 -3.83 -13.66 6.84
C HIS A 89 -4.10 -13.05 5.45
N SER A 90 -3.87 -11.75 5.25
CA SER A 90 -4.01 -11.13 3.93
C SER A 90 -3.04 -11.71 2.90
N VAL A 91 -1.81 -12.03 3.32
CA VAL A 91 -0.83 -12.71 2.45
C VAL A 91 -1.30 -14.11 2.06
N ARG A 92 -1.89 -14.87 3.00
CA ARG A 92 -2.49 -16.17 2.67
C ARG A 92 -3.64 -16.04 1.68
N LEU A 93 -4.50 -15.01 1.82
CA LEU A 93 -5.61 -14.75 0.89
C LEU A 93 -5.10 -14.42 -0.53
N LEU A 94 -4.03 -13.62 -0.66
CA LEU A 94 -3.37 -13.36 -1.93
C LEU A 94 -2.93 -14.68 -2.59
N ARG A 95 -2.21 -15.53 -1.85
CA ARG A 95 -1.73 -16.83 -2.34
C ARG A 95 -2.87 -17.80 -2.68
N ALA A 96 -3.96 -17.78 -1.88
CA ALA A 96 -5.14 -18.59 -2.16
C ALA A 96 -5.82 -18.18 -3.48
N LEU A 97 -5.96 -16.87 -3.74
CA LEU A 97 -6.49 -16.36 -5.01
C LEU A 97 -5.64 -16.81 -6.20
N LYS A 98 -4.31 -16.68 -6.09
CA LYS A 98 -3.41 -17.17 -7.14
C LYS A 98 -3.55 -18.67 -7.38
N SER A 99 -3.63 -19.45 -6.31
CA SER A 99 -3.82 -20.91 -6.40
C SER A 99 -5.18 -21.29 -7.02
N ALA A 100 -6.20 -20.44 -6.86
CA ALA A 100 -7.50 -20.60 -7.51
C ALA A 100 -7.50 -20.08 -8.97
N GLY A 101 -6.39 -19.59 -9.48
CA GLY A 101 -6.27 -19.06 -10.84
C GLY A 101 -6.89 -17.68 -11.04
N VAL A 102 -7.14 -16.94 -9.95
CA VAL A 102 -7.65 -15.56 -10.01
C VAL A 102 -6.46 -14.62 -10.20
N PRO A 103 -6.45 -13.77 -11.24
CA PRO A 103 -5.42 -12.74 -11.42
C PRO A 103 -5.38 -11.78 -10.25
N VAL A 104 -4.19 -11.53 -9.68
CA VAL A 104 -3.99 -10.60 -8.59
C VAL A 104 -3.02 -9.48 -8.98
N PHE A 105 -3.47 -8.24 -8.81
CA PHE A 105 -2.70 -7.04 -9.10
C PHE A 105 -2.47 -6.24 -7.81
N THR A 106 -1.48 -5.37 -7.79
CA THR A 106 -1.39 -4.34 -6.76
C THR A 106 -1.57 -2.94 -7.36
N LEU A 107 -2.25 -2.06 -6.62
CA LEU A 107 -2.33 -0.62 -6.88
C LEU A 107 -2.00 0.11 -5.58
N THR A 108 -0.77 0.63 -5.47
CA THR A 108 -0.23 1.12 -4.22
C THR A 108 0.49 2.45 -4.36
N ASN A 109 0.33 3.32 -3.34
CA ASN A 109 1.17 4.50 -3.18
C ASN A 109 2.50 4.04 -2.55
N PHE A 110 3.56 4.03 -3.36
CA PHE A 110 4.85 3.50 -2.96
C PHE A 110 5.95 4.07 -3.85
N GLY A 111 7.06 4.46 -3.27
CA GLY A 111 8.24 4.92 -4.03
C GLY A 111 8.91 3.79 -4.80
N VAL A 112 9.64 4.13 -5.85
CA VAL A 112 10.32 3.14 -6.69
C VAL A 112 11.37 2.34 -5.91
N GLU A 113 12.24 3.05 -5.18
CA GLU A 113 13.35 2.45 -4.44
C GLU A 113 12.88 1.75 -3.16
N SER A 114 11.94 2.36 -2.44
CA SER A 114 11.37 1.79 -1.22
C SER A 114 10.56 0.52 -1.52
N PHE A 115 9.85 0.47 -2.67
CA PHE A 115 9.16 -0.75 -3.11
C PHE A 115 10.15 -1.88 -3.44
N ALA A 116 11.21 -1.59 -4.20
CA ALA A 116 12.26 -2.56 -4.50
C ALA A 116 12.94 -3.08 -3.22
N TYR A 117 13.15 -2.19 -2.24
CA TYR A 117 13.69 -2.56 -0.94
C TYR A 117 12.72 -3.45 -0.15
N ALA A 118 11.42 -3.13 -0.15
CA ALA A 118 10.39 -3.98 0.46
C ALA A 118 10.33 -5.37 -0.18
N GLN A 119 10.39 -5.46 -1.53
CA GLN A 119 10.42 -6.74 -2.25
C GLN A 119 11.62 -7.61 -1.88
N SER A 120 12.77 -7.02 -1.50
CA SER A 120 13.93 -7.78 -1.04
C SER A 120 13.75 -8.39 0.36
N HIS A 121 12.73 -7.96 1.12
CA HIS A 121 12.44 -8.43 2.47
C HIS A 121 11.15 -9.28 2.56
N TYR A 122 10.19 -9.01 1.66
CA TYR A 122 8.87 -9.65 1.64
C TYR A 122 8.64 -10.29 0.27
N ASP A 123 8.84 -11.60 0.19
CA ASP A 123 8.76 -12.38 -1.05
C ASP A 123 7.38 -12.29 -1.74
N PHE A 124 6.29 -12.19 -0.95
CA PHE A 124 4.94 -12.08 -1.48
C PHE A 124 4.71 -10.80 -2.31
N LEU A 125 5.51 -9.75 -2.13
CA LEU A 125 5.44 -8.55 -2.98
C LEU A 125 5.90 -8.78 -4.43
N GLY A 126 6.58 -9.90 -4.69
CA GLY A 126 6.92 -10.36 -6.04
C GLY A 126 5.90 -11.33 -6.65
N GLU A 127 4.82 -11.65 -5.92
CA GLU A 127 3.85 -12.65 -6.38
C GLU A 127 2.68 -12.08 -7.21
N PHE A 128 2.58 -10.75 -7.36
CA PHE A 128 1.53 -10.12 -8.17
C PHE A 128 1.72 -10.41 -9.67
N ASP A 129 0.60 -10.59 -10.38
CA ASP A 129 0.62 -10.76 -11.83
C ASP A 129 0.86 -9.42 -12.55
N ARG A 130 0.50 -8.30 -11.91
CA ARG A 130 0.80 -6.93 -12.35
C ARG A 130 1.01 -6.01 -11.16
N GLU A 131 1.97 -5.09 -11.29
CA GLU A 131 2.34 -4.13 -10.25
C GLU A 131 2.09 -2.69 -10.73
N TYR A 132 1.12 -2.01 -10.12
CA TYR A 132 0.84 -0.59 -10.36
C TYR A 132 1.34 0.20 -9.15
N VAL A 133 2.60 0.60 -9.23
CA VAL A 133 3.32 1.33 -8.18
C VAL A 133 3.35 2.81 -8.54
N SER A 134 2.79 3.66 -7.71
CA SER A 134 2.62 5.09 -7.94
C SER A 134 3.93 5.81 -8.33
N GLY A 135 5.03 5.48 -7.69
CA GLY A 135 6.34 6.06 -7.99
C GLY A 135 6.83 5.77 -9.42
N ARG A 136 6.49 4.60 -9.99
CA ARG A 136 6.75 4.28 -11.40
C ARG A 136 5.77 4.98 -12.33
N MET A 137 4.53 5.19 -11.87
CA MET A 137 3.45 5.83 -12.62
C MET A 137 3.46 7.36 -12.53
N ARG A 138 4.18 7.94 -11.56
CA ARG A 138 4.26 9.38 -11.30
C ARG A 138 2.93 10.02 -10.93
N VAL A 139 2.04 9.28 -10.34
CA VAL A 139 0.72 9.69 -9.86
C VAL A 139 0.30 8.82 -8.69
N ILE A 140 -0.30 9.41 -7.65
CA ILE A 140 -0.72 8.72 -6.42
C ILE A 140 -2.25 8.60 -6.33
N LYS A 141 -2.73 7.56 -5.66
CA LYS A 141 -4.13 7.48 -5.22
C LYS A 141 -4.42 8.64 -4.25
N PRO A 142 -5.60 9.26 -4.28
CA PRO A 142 -6.80 8.91 -5.07
C PRO A 142 -6.93 9.65 -6.41
N ASP A 143 -5.86 10.13 -7.05
CA ASP A 143 -5.96 10.75 -8.37
C ASP A 143 -6.60 9.77 -9.37
N PRO A 144 -7.67 10.16 -10.10
CA PRO A 144 -8.37 9.28 -11.06
C PRO A 144 -7.45 8.73 -12.17
N MET A 145 -6.35 9.41 -12.47
CA MET A 145 -5.42 9.01 -13.52
C MET A 145 -4.76 7.66 -13.21
N ILE A 146 -4.40 7.38 -11.94
CA ILE A 146 -3.72 6.12 -11.59
C ILE A 146 -4.63 4.90 -11.84
N TYR A 147 -5.94 5.05 -11.55
CA TYR A 147 -6.95 4.01 -11.82
C TYR A 147 -7.15 3.83 -13.32
N GLN A 148 -7.23 4.93 -14.07
CA GLN A 148 -7.38 4.90 -15.53
C GLN A 148 -6.19 4.20 -16.20
N MET A 149 -4.97 4.44 -15.75
CA MET A 149 -3.77 3.77 -16.25
C MET A 149 -3.84 2.25 -16.02
N LEU A 150 -4.26 1.81 -14.82
CA LEU A 150 -4.48 0.39 -14.52
C LEU A 150 -5.54 -0.20 -15.45
N GLU A 151 -6.69 0.45 -15.62
CA GLU A 151 -7.78 -0.02 -16.49
C GLU A 151 -7.33 -0.22 -17.94
N GLN A 152 -6.53 0.73 -18.46
CA GLN A 152 -6.01 0.68 -19.83
C GLN A 152 -5.01 -0.44 -20.04
N ASP A 153 -4.17 -0.71 -19.03
CA ASP A 153 -3.12 -1.72 -19.12
C ASP A 153 -3.63 -3.14 -18.84
N CYS A 154 -4.48 -3.31 -17.81
CA CYS A 154 -4.87 -4.66 -17.40
C CYS A 154 -5.85 -5.34 -18.36
N GLY A 155 -6.61 -4.58 -19.14
CA GLY A 155 -7.60 -5.09 -20.08
C GLY A 155 -8.85 -5.69 -19.42
N VAL A 156 -8.98 -5.60 -18.08
CA VAL A 156 -10.15 -6.06 -17.33
C VAL A 156 -11.16 -4.90 -17.22
N PRO A 157 -12.44 -5.12 -17.58
CA PRO A 157 -13.45 -4.08 -17.43
C PRO A 157 -13.58 -3.61 -15.97
N PRO A 158 -13.71 -2.29 -15.70
CA PRO A 158 -13.79 -1.75 -14.34
C PRO A 158 -14.74 -2.50 -13.40
N LYS A 159 -15.95 -2.81 -13.87
CA LYS A 159 -16.98 -3.53 -13.10
C LYS A 159 -16.62 -4.98 -12.71
N ARG A 160 -15.51 -5.50 -13.24
CA ARG A 160 -15.00 -6.85 -12.97
C ARG A 160 -13.71 -6.85 -12.15
N LEU A 161 -13.23 -5.66 -11.77
CA LEU A 161 -12.16 -5.48 -10.80
C LEU A 161 -12.76 -5.44 -9.40
N LEU A 162 -12.12 -6.10 -8.43
CA LEU A 162 -12.42 -5.99 -7.00
C LEU A 162 -11.20 -5.43 -6.29
N PHE A 163 -11.33 -4.24 -5.69
CA PHE A 163 -10.24 -3.51 -5.06
C PHE A 163 -10.39 -3.47 -3.55
N ALA A 164 -9.33 -3.81 -2.82
CA ALA A 164 -9.22 -3.67 -1.38
C ALA A 164 -8.18 -2.61 -1.02
N ASP A 165 -8.58 -1.64 -0.19
CA ASP A 165 -7.75 -0.52 0.26
C ASP A 165 -8.25 -0.04 1.63
N ASP A 166 -7.35 0.38 2.53
CA ASP A 166 -7.69 0.84 3.89
C ASP A 166 -8.21 2.28 3.91
N ARG A 167 -7.99 3.05 2.83
CA ARG A 167 -8.38 4.45 2.73
C ARG A 167 -9.73 4.63 2.03
N ALA A 168 -10.66 5.27 2.73
CA ALA A 168 -12.01 5.50 2.22
C ALA A 168 -12.04 6.38 0.95
N ASP A 169 -11.11 7.33 0.81
CA ASP A 169 -10.99 8.18 -0.39
C ASP A 169 -10.55 7.38 -1.63
N ASN A 170 -9.60 6.45 -1.48
CA ASN A 170 -9.19 5.55 -2.55
C ASN A 170 -10.35 4.64 -2.99
N ILE A 171 -11.08 4.08 -2.03
CA ILE A 171 -12.27 3.26 -2.26
C ILE A 171 -13.36 4.04 -2.98
N ALA A 172 -13.64 5.28 -2.55
CA ALA A 172 -14.64 6.14 -3.18
C ALA A 172 -14.28 6.46 -4.64
N MET A 173 -13.00 6.72 -4.92
CA MET A 173 -12.52 6.97 -6.28
C MET A 173 -12.69 5.72 -7.16
N ALA A 174 -12.26 4.55 -6.72
CA ALA A 174 -12.42 3.29 -7.46
C ALA A 174 -13.91 2.99 -7.74
N ALA A 175 -14.77 3.14 -6.72
CA ALA A 175 -16.22 2.95 -6.86
C ALA A 175 -16.85 3.93 -7.87
N SER A 176 -16.42 5.20 -7.88
CA SER A 176 -16.89 6.20 -8.86
C SER A 176 -16.55 5.83 -10.30
N ARG A 177 -15.51 5.02 -10.51
CA ARG A 177 -15.08 4.48 -11.79
C ARG A 177 -15.78 3.16 -12.15
N GLY A 178 -16.66 2.67 -11.28
CA GLY A 178 -17.43 1.45 -11.49
C GLY A 178 -16.74 0.15 -11.06
N TRP A 179 -15.65 0.22 -10.29
CA TRP A 179 -15.02 -0.96 -9.69
C TRP A 179 -15.88 -1.52 -8.57
N GLN A 180 -15.79 -2.80 -8.32
CA GLN A 180 -16.23 -3.40 -7.06
C GLN A 180 -15.16 -3.10 -6.02
N THR A 181 -15.57 -2.75 -4.80
CA THR A 181 -14.63 -2.27 -3.78
C THR A 181 -14.90 -2.90 -2.43
N HIS A 182 -13.83 -3.08 -1.66
CA HIS A 182 -13.87 -3.46 -0.25
C HIS A 182 -13.04 -2.47 0.55
N HIS A 183 -13.68 -1.69 1.44
CA HIS A 183 -12.95 -0.86 2.40
C HIS A 183 -12.35 -1.77 3.45
N PHE A 184 -11.04 -1.96 3.38
CA PHE A 184 -10.32 -2.90 4.23
C PHE A 184 -10.26 -2.39 5.66
N VAL A 185 -10.78 -3.16 6.59
CA VAL A 185 -10.71 -2.88 8.04
C VAL A 185 -9.98 -3.98 8.80
N ASN A 186 -9.98 -5.19 8.28
CA ASN A 186 -9.22 -6.34 8.76
C ASN A 186 -9.26 -7.48 7.73
N SER A 187 -8.34 -8.41 7.86
CA SER A 187 -8.19 -9.53 6.92
C SER A 187 -9.35 -10.54 6.97
N GLN A 188 -10.08 -10.67 8.08
CA GLN A 188 -11.24 -11.54 8.15
C GLN A 188 -12.41 -11.00 7.32
N ALA A 189 -12.72 -9.70 7.44
CA ALA A 189 -13.76 -9.08 6.62
C ALA A 189 -13.41 -9.14 5.11
N TRP A 190 -12.13 -9.06 4.79
CA TRP A 190 -11.65 -9.26 3.43
C TRP A 190 -11.84 -10.71 2.95
N ALA A 191 -11.52 -11.70 3.77
CA ALA A 191 -11.76 -13.12 3.49
C ALA A 191 -13.25 -13.38 3.21
N ASP A 192 -14.14 -12.86 4.06
CA ASP A 192 -15.60 -12.98 3.91
C ASP A 192 -16.09 -12.36 2.59
N CYS A 193 -15.51 -11.21 2.20
CA CYS A 193 -15.80 -10.56 0.92
C CYS A 193 -15.39 -11.44 -0.28
N LEU A 194 -14.20 -12.04 -0.24
CA LEU A 194 -13.71 -12.94 -1.30
C LEU A 194 -14.56 -14.19 -1.44
N VAL A 195 -15.03 -14.76 -0.33
CA VAL A 195 -15.96 -15.89 -0.32
C VAL A 195 -17.32 -15.48 -0.89
N ALA A 196 -17.86 -14.34 -0.46
CA ALA A 196 -19.13 -13.82 -0.97
C ALA A 196 -19.09 -13.49 -2.47
N ALA A 197 -17.93 -13.07 -2.97
CA ALA A 197 -17.68 -12.85 -4.39
C ALA A 197 -17.51 -14.16 -5.20
N GLY A 198 -17.46 -15.32 -4.53
CA GLY A 198 -17.27 -16.63 -5.16
C GLY A 198 -15.86 -16.86 -5.69
N LEU A 199 -14.87 -16.13 -5.18
CA LEU A 199 -13.46 -16.23 -5.59
C LEU A 199 -12.70 -17.30 -4.81
N LEU A 200 -13.07 -17.52 -3.56
CA LEU A 200 -12.52 -18.56 -2.68
C LEU A 200 -13.63 -19.36 -2.03
N ALA A 201 -13.35 -20.63 -1.73
CA ALA A 201 -14.18 -21.41 -0.82
C ALA A 201 -13.87 -21.00 0.64
N PRO A 202 -14.79 -21.20 1.61
CA PRO A 202 -14.56 -20.83 3.01
C PRO A 202 -13.29 -21.42 3.61
N GLU A 203 -12.90 -22.64 3.20
CA GLU A 203 -11.70 -23.33 3.69
C GLU A 203 -10.40 -22.72 3.14
N GLN A 204 -10.48 -22.07 1.98
CA GLN A 204 -9.34 -21.40 1.34
C GLN A 204 -9.12 -19.99 1.90
N ALA A 205 -10.11 -19.45 2.60
CA ALA A 205 -10.11 -18.09 3.14
C ALA A 205 -9.73 -18.01 4.64
N GLN A 206 -9.11 -19.07 5.20
CA GLN A 206 -8.71 -19.19 6.61
C GLN A 206 -7.26 -18.74 6.86
#